data_0582ec49c931f0208d169d8eec2eea22
#
_entry.id   0582ec49c931f0208d169d8eec2eea22
#
_cell.length_a   1.000
_cell.length_b   1.000
_cell.length_c   1.000
_cell.angle_alpha   90.00
_cell.angle_beta   90.00
_cell.angle_gamma   90.00
#
_symmetry.space_group_name_H-M   'P 1'
#
loop_
_entity.id
_entity.type
_entity.pdbx_description
1 polymer ?
#
loop_
_entity_poly.entity_id
_entity_poly.type
_entity_poly.pdbx_seq_one_letter_code
_entity_poly.pdbx_strand_id
1 'polypeptide(L)'
;MRSRQLLAGAAPSGAPFDPDMEIYGISYDSRTVRPGELFVALPGWRTDGPRYIREALDKGAALVLCERPPEGEGPWIRVPDARAALAAVSANWFGHPAEELTVIGVTGTNGKTTTTCLLKEVLERVTGEKAGLIGTNQDLIGDMVLPAVRT
;
A
#
# COMPACT_ATOMS: atom_id res chain seq x y z
N MET A 1 11.23 -3.47 -10.48
CA MET A 1 11.35 -1.96 -10.56
C MET A 1 12.54 -1.52 -9.75
N ARG A 2 13.28 -0.48 -10.18
CA ARG A 2 14.42 0.02 -9.40
C ARG A 2 13.97 0.82 -8.19
N SER A 3 14.68 0.67 -7.07
CA SER A 3 14.36 1.31 -5.79
C SER A 3 14.21 2.83 -5.88
N ARG A 4 15.07 3.53 -6.65
CA ARG A 4 14.96 4.98 -6.86
C ARG A 4 13.64 5.42 -7.50
N GLN A 5 13.11 4.62 -8.45
CA GLN A 5 11.84 4.89 -9.09
C GLN A 5 10.67 4.60 -8.13
N LEU A 6 10.79 3.49 -7.42
CA LEU A 6 9.78 3.05 -6.45
C LEU A 6 9.64 4.02 -5.29
N LEU A 7 10.75 4.57 -4.79
CA LEU A 7 10.75 5.45 -3.61
C LEU A 7 10.53 6.94 -3.94
N ALA A 8 10.31 7.29 -5.20
CA ALA A 8 9.99 8.66 -5.57
C ALA A 8 8.75 9.15 -4.82
N GLY A 9 8.83 10.32 -4.17
CA GLY A 9 7.73 10.89 -3.39
C GLY A 9 7.46 10.24 -2.02
N ALA A 10 8.15 9.15 -1.66
CA ALA A 10 7.99 8.52 -0.34
C ALA A 10 8.75 9.26 0.78
N ALA A 11 9.44 10.36 0.48
CA ALA A 11 10.20 11.19 1.42
C ALA A 11 11.16 10.37 2.34
N PRO A 12 12.01 9.49 1.78
CA PRO A 12 12.92 8.70 2.58
C PRO A 12 13.95 9.60 3.28
N SER A 13 14.23 9.31 4.55
CA SER A 13 15.28 9.99 5.31
C SER A 13 16.13 8.97 6.07
N GLY A 14 17.43 9.17 6.12
CA GLY A 14 18.35 8.32 6.90
C GLY A 14 19.32 7.52 6.04
N ALA A 15 19.45 6.22 6.32
CA ALA A 15 20.52 5.37 5.77
C ALA A 15 20.58 5.39 4.23
N PRO A 16 21.77 5.39 3.63
CA PRO A 16 21.93 5.23 2.21
C PRO A 16 21.40 3.87 1.76
N PHE A 17 20.71 3.85 0.66
CA PHE A 17 20.28 2.61 0.00
C PHE A 17 20.83 2.58 -1.43
N ASP A 18 20.97 1.39 -1.99
CA ASP A 18 21.36 1.25 -3.39
C ASP A 18 20.19 1.73 -4.29
N PRO A 19 20.35 2.85 -5.02
CA PRO A 19 19.30 3.40 -5.87
C PRO A 19 18.97 2.49 -7.07
N ASP A 20 19.84 1.56 -7.40
CA ASP A 20 19.70 0.65 -8.52
C ASP A 20 19.27 -0.76 -8.10
N MET A 21 19.03 -0.98 -6.80
CA MET A 21 18.48 -2.23 -6.28
C MET A 21 17.17 -2.59 -6.98
N GLU A 22 17.04 -3.83 -7.42
CA GLU A 22 15.79 -4.32 -8.00
C GLU A 22 14.82 -4.78 -6.92
N ILE A 23 13.62 -4.24 -6.96
CA ILE A 23 12.50 -4.60 -6.07
C ILE A 23 11.47 -5.37 -6.89
N TYR A 24 11.02 -6.52 -6.38
CA TYR A 24 10.14 -7.45 -7.10
C TYR A 24 8.67 -7.38 -6.66
N GLY A 25 8.36 -6.62 -5.61
CA GLY A 25 7.01 -6.43 -5.10
C GLY A 25 6.97 -5.51 -3.89
N ILE A 26 5.77 -5.21 -3.41
CA ILE A 26 5.52 -4.43 -2.20
C ILE A 26 4.68 -5.26 -1.25
N SER A 27 5.07 -5.32 0.01
CA SER A 27 4.29 -5.96 1.08
C SER A 27 4.18 -5.04 2.29
N TYR A 28 3.05 -5.11 3.00
CA TYR A 28 2.83 -4.46 4.30
C TYR A 28 2.37 -5.46 5.38
N ASP A 29 2.31 -6.75 5.03
CA ASP A 29 2.05 -7.85 5.97
C ASP A 29 3.30 -8.74 6.05
N SER A 30 3.98 -8.75 7.20
CA SER A 30 5.21 -9.53 7.42
C SER A 30 5.05 -11.03 7.18
N ARG A 31 3.82 -11.54 7.28
CA ARG A 31 3.51 -12.96 7.05
C ARG A 31 3.61 -13.37 5.59
N THR A 32 3.36 -12.44 4.67
CA THR A 32 3.26 -12.67 3.22
C THR A 32 4.45 -12.18 2.42
N VAL A 33 5.44 -11.56 3.06
CA VAL A 33 6.67 -11.05 2.43
C VAL A 33 7.38 -12.16 1.66
N ARG A 34 7.86 -11.82 0.47
CA ARG A 34 8.66 -12.68 -0.40
C ARG A 34 10.07 -12.10 -0.59
N PRO A 35 11.05 -12.93 -0.90
CA PRO A 35 12.41 -12.46 -1.16
C PRO A 35 12.45 -11.39 -2.27
N GLY A 36 13.21 -10.31 -1.99
CA GLY A 36 13.37 -9.20 -2.92
C GLY A 36 12.24 -8.16 -2.92
N GLU A 37 11.25 -8.29 -2.05
CA GLU A 37 10.18 -7.28 -1.91
C GLU A 37 10.59 -6.10 -1.02
N LEU A 38 9.94 -4.96 -1.25
CA LEU A 38 9.92 -3.83 -0.32
C LEU A 38 8.84 -4.10 0.74
N PHE A 39 9.25 -4.10 1.99
CA PHE A 39 8.31 -4.18 3.11
C PHE A 39 8.05 -2.80 3.70
N VAL A 40 6.78 -2.43 3.89
CA VAL A 40 6.39 -1.19 4.58
C VAL A 40 5.81 -1.53 5.94
N ALA A 41 6.57 -1.19 7.00
CA ALA A 41 6.18 -1.45 8.37
C ALA A 41 5.19 -0.37 8.86
N LEU A 42 3.90 -0.67 8.78
CA LEU A 42 2.85 0.22 9.26
C LEU A 42 2.77 0.21 10.80
N PRO A 43 2.68 1.38 11.44
CA PRO A 43 2.45 1.44 12.88
C PRO A 43 1.06 0.89 13.20
N GLY A 44 1.00 -0.10 14.07
CA GLY A 44 -0.24 -0.67 14.61
C GLY A 44 -0.61 -0.10 15.97
N TRP A 45 -1.88 -0.17 16.37
CA TRP A 45 -2.37 0.32 17.67
C TRP A 45 -1.79 -0.43 18.88
N ARG A 46 -1.30 -1.66 18.71
CA ARG A 46 -0.88 -2.55 19.80
C ARG A 46 0.40 -3.34 19.54
N THR A 47 1.11 -3.11 18.45
CA THR A 47 2.12 -4.07 18.02
C THR A 47 3.50 -3.46 17.80
N ASP A 48 4.48 -4.23 18.20
CA ASP A 48 5.90 -3.96 18.22
C ASP A 48 6.46 -3.89 16.78
N GLY A 49 6.53 -2.67 16.22
CA GLY A 49 7.03 -2.42 14.87
C GLY A 49 8.38 -3.10 14.57
N PRO A 50 9.39 -3.06 15.49
CA PRO A 50 10.68 -3.71 15.30
C PRO A 50 10.60 -5.22 15.07
N ARG A 51 9.63 -5.91 15.69
CA ARG A 51 9.46 -7.36 15.54
C ARG A 51 9.04 -7.73 14.11
N TYR A 52 8.12 -6.99 13.52
CA TYR A 52 7.67 -7.25 12.14
C TYR A 52 8.74 -6.91 11.11
N ILE A 53 9.57 -5.91 11.37
CA ILE A 53 10.72 -5.59 10.52
C ILE A 53 11.68 -6.78 10.48
N ARG A 54 12.01 -7.36 11.63
CA ARG A 54 12.89 -8.51 11.69
C ARG A 54 12.30 -9.72 10.96
N GLU A 55 11.02 -10.01 11.21
CA GLU A 55 10.33 -11.12 10.53
C GLU A 55 10.33 -10.94 8.99
N ALA A 56 10.11 -9.71 8.49
CA ALA A 56 10.14 -9.43 7.06
C ALA A 56 11.56 -9.61 6.47
N LEU A 57 12.59 -9.19 7.19
CA LEU A 57 13.98 -9.37 6.78
C LEU A 57 14.39 -10.85 6.77
N ASP A 58 13.97 -11.62 7.77
CA ASP A 58 14.23 -13.07 7.85
C ASP A 58 13.58 -13.82 6.66
N LYS A 59 12.49 -13.27 6.10
CA LYS A 59 11.84 -13.77 4.88
C LYS A 59 12.44 -13.23 3.59
N GLY A 60 13.48 -12.40 3.68
CA GLY A 60 14.21 -11.91 2.53
C GLY A 60 13.70 -10.60 1.94
N ALA A 61 13.01 -9.76 2.71
CA ALA A 61 12.73 -8.40 2.29
C ALA A 61 14.03 -7.70 1.87
N ALA A 62 14.05 -7.11 0.67
CA ALA A 62 15.24 -6.42 0.17
C ALA A 62 15.44 -5.06 0.84
N LEU A 63 14.35 -4.42 1.22
CA LEU A 63 14.35 -3.09 1.84
C LEU A 63 13.11 -2.93 2.72
N VAL A 64 13.23 -2.15 3.79
CA VAL A 64 12.12 -1.84 4.70
C VAL A 64 11.92 -0.34 4.81
N LEU A 65 10.69 0.14 4.68
CA LEU A 65 10.29 1.50 5.08
C LEU A 65 9.62 1.44 6.46
N CYS A 66 10.03 2.32 7.37
CA CYS A 66 9.47 2.37 8.72
C CYS A 66 9.59 3.76 9.33
N GLU A 67 8.70 4.10 10.27
CA GLU A 67 8.78 5.36 11.02
C GLU A 67 9.81 5.29 12.16
N ARG A 68 9.96 4.11 12.74
CA ARG A 68 10.86 3.83 13.84
C ARG A 68 11.74 2.63 13.48
N PRO A 69 12.96 2.87 12.96
CA PRO A 69 13.86 1.80 12.63
C PRO A 69 14.34 1.09 13.91
N PRO A 70 14.68 -0.20 13.82
CA PRO A 70 15.39 -0.91 14.88
C PRO A 70 16.76 -0.26 15.18
N GLU A 71 17.33 -0.57 16.34
CA GLU A 71 18.71 -0.19 16.66
C GLU A 71 19.70 -0.94 15.76
N GLY A 72 20.75 -0.23 15.34
CA GLY A 72 21.82 -0.78 14.51
C GLY A 72 21.67 -0.43 13.04
N GLU A 73 22.47 -1.10 12.20
CA GLU A 73 22.47 -0.94 10.75
C GLU A 73 21.67 -2.07 10.10
N GLY A 74 21.01 -1.75 8.98
CA GLY A 74 20.24 -2.74 8.23
C GLY A 74 19.59 -2.14 7.00
N PRO A 75 18.93 -2.95 6.16
CA PRO A 75 18.30 -2.50 4.94
C PRO A 75 16.94 -1.85 5.24
N TRP A 76 16.94 -0.82 6.06
CA TRP A 76 15.75 -0.04 6.36
C TRP A 76 15.99 1.45 6.18
N ILE A 77 14.93 2.13 5.79
CA ILE A 77 14.90 3.57 5.59
C ILE A 77 13.79 4.15 6.46
N ARG A 78 14.12 5.20 7.18
CA ARG A 78 13.14 5.94 7.94
C ARG A 78 12.28 6.81 7.01
N VAL A 79 10.96 6.79 7.24
CA VAL A 79 10.00 7.68 6.60
C VAL A 79 9.20 8.43 7.69
N PRO A 80 8.74 9.65 7.43
CA PRO A 80 7.98 10.42 8.42
C PRO A 80 6.58 9.83 8.66
N ASP A 81 5.98 9.23 7.64
CA ASP A 81 4.66 8.61 7.64
C ASP A 81 4.69 7.36 6.76
N ALA A 82 4.59 6.19 7.39
CA ALA A 82 4.65 4.91 6.68
C ALA A 82 3.40 4.67 5.81
N ARG A 83 2.24 5.22 6.17
CA ARG A 83 1.01 5.09 5.36
C ARG A 83 1.10 5.94 4.10
N ALA A 84 1.57 7.17 4.22
CA ALA A 84 1.83 8.04 3.07
C ALA A 84 2.92 7.44 2.16
N ALA A 85 3.99 6.90 2.75
CA ALA A 85 5.05 6.21 2.00
C ALA A 85 4.49 4.98 1.25
N LEU A 86 3.65 4.15 1.89
CA LEU A 86 2.99 3.02 1.25
C LEU A 86 2.13 3.47 0.06
N ALA A 87 1.36 4.55 0.22
CA ALA A 87 0.56 5.09 -0.87
C ALA A 87 1.42 5.54 -2.06
N ALA A 88 2.52 6.27 -1.79
CA ALA A 88 3.44 6.74 -2.83
C ALA A 88 4.12 5.57 -3.57
N VAL A 89 4.69 4.60 -2.84
CA VAL A 89 5.36 3.46 -3.48
C VAL A 89 4.36 2.58 -4.24
N SER A 90 3.13 2.43 -3.74
CA SER A 90 2.08 1.69 -4.44
C SER A 90 1.67 2.40 -5.73
N ALA A 91 1.49 3.72 -5.70
CA ALA A 91 1.20 4.51 -6.90
C ALA A 91 2.31 4.34 -7.95
N ASN A 92 3.58 4.47 -7.54
CA ASN A 92 4.72 4.27 -8.43
C ASN A 92 4.77 2.84 -9.01
N TRP A 93 4.50 1.83 -8.19
CA TRP A 93 4.53 0.44 -8.62
C TRP A 93 3.48 0.13 -9.68
N PHE A 94 2.27 0.64 -9.51
CA PHE A 94 1.13 0.40 -10.40
C PHE A 94 0.97 1.44 -11.51
N GLY A 95 1.88 2.42 -11.64
CA GLY A 95 1.86 3.40 -12.72
C GLY A 95 0.80 4.49 -12.55
N HIS A 96 0.53 4.91 -11.31
CA HIS A 96 -0.38 6.02 -10.99
C HIS A 96 -1.82 5.87 -11.52
N PRO A 97 -2.49 4.73 -11.30
CA PRO A 97 -3.80 4.47 -11.91
C PRO A 97 -4.87 5.53 -11.55
N ALA A 98 -4.73 6.20 -10.41
CA ALA A 98 -5.67 7.25 -10.00
C ALA A 98 -5.63 8.50 -10.89
N GLU A 99 -4.58 8.69 -11.68
CA GLU A 99 -4.50 9.82 -12.65
C GLU A 99 -5.34 9.56 -13.89
N GLU A 100 -5.63 8.29 -14.18
CA GLU A 100 -6.44 7.86 -15.33
C GLU A 100 -7.91 7.58 -14.97
N LEU A 101 -8.23 7.58 -13.67
CA LEU A 101 -9.56 7.23 -13.17
C LEU A 101 -10.24 8.44 -12.52
N THR A 102 -11.57 8.49 -12.61
CA THR A 102 -12.37 9.39 -11.77
C THR A 102 -12.57 8.73 -10.40
N VAL A 103 -11.92 9.26 -9.38
CA VAL A 103 -11.99 8.74 -8.01
C VAL A 103 -13.00 9.52 -7.19
N ILE A 104 -14.00 8.82 -6.61
CA ILE A 104 -15.04 9.42 -5.78
C ILE A 104 -14.93 8.86 -4.36
N GLY A 105 -14.64 9.72 -3.39
CA GLY A 105 -14.56 9.36 -1.98
C GLY A 105 -15.86 9.67 -1.23
N VAL A 106 -16.39 8.70 -0.47
CA VAL A 106 -17.57 8.88 0.39
C VAL A 106 -17.16 8.70 1.85
N THR A 107 -17.36 9.74 2.65
CA THR A 107 -17.09 9.73 4.09
C THR A 107 -18.34 10.02 4.90
N GLY A 108 -18.33 9.69 6.18
CA GLY A 108 -19.45 9.91 7.10
C GLY A 108 -19.54 8.82 8.17
N THR A 109 -20.39 9.01 9.16
CA THR A 109 -20.62 8.03 10.24
C THR A 109 -21.52 6.88 9.80
N ASN A 110 -22.56 7.16 8.99
CA ASN A 110 -23.53 6.17 8.49
C ASN A 110 -23.73 6.32 6.99
N GLY A 111 -24.29 5.28 6.36
CA GLY A 111 -24.72 5.29 4.95
C GLY A 111 -23.61 5.18 3.90
N LYS A 112 -22.33 5.17 4.28
CA LYS A 112 -21.20 5.08 3.32
C LYS A 112 -21.37 3.92 2.33
N THR A 113 -21.52 2.71 2.85
CA THR A 113 -21.64 1.49 2.03
C THR A 113 -22.85 1.56 1.10
N THR A 114 -24.02 1.97 1.62
CA THR A 114 -25.23 2.11 0.80
C THR A 114 -25.04 3.14 -0.31
N THR A 115 -24.47 4.31 0.02
CA THR A 115 -24.22 5.38 -0.95
C THR A 115 -23.24 4.92 -2.03
N THR A 116 -22.15 4.27 -1.67
CA THR A 116 -21.15 3.79 -2.65
C THR A 116 -21.72 2.70 -3.56
N CYS A 117 -22.53 1.77 -3.03
CA CYS A 117 -23.17 0.74 -3.84
C CYS A 117 -24.17 1.34 -4.85
N LEU A 118 -25.03 2.26 -4.39
CA LEU A 118 -25.98 2.95 -5.27
C LEU A 118 -25.26 3.79 -6.32
N LEU A 119 -24.23 4.51 -5.94
CA LEU A 119 -23.44 5.33 -6.85
C LEU A 119 -22.79 4.49 -7.93
N LYS A 120 -22.18 3.34 -7.55
CA LYS A 120 -21.62 2.39 -8.50
C LYS A 120 -22.67 1.95 -9.53
N GLU A 121 -23.83 1.51 -9.08
CA GLU A 121 -24.90 1.02 -9.97
C GLU A 121 -25.40 2.12 -10.92
N VAL A 122 -25.58 3.34 -10.41
CA VAL A 122 -26.00 4.49 -11.24
C VAL A 122 -24.94 4.82 -12.29
N LEU A 123 -23.68 4.89 -11.89
CA LEU A 123 -22.58 5.20 -12.81
C LEU A 123 -22.48 4.16 -13.93
N GLU A 124 -22.50 2.87 -13.60
CA GLU A 124 -22.45 1.80 -14.60
C GLU A 124 -23.61 1.84 -15.58
N ARG A 125 -24.83 2.14 -15.10
CA ARG A 125 -26.01 2.27 -15.97
C ARG A 125 -25.96 3.49 -16.90
N VAL A 126 -25.41 4.62 -16.40
CA VAL A 126 -25.39 5.87 -17.16
C VAL A 126 -24.23 5.90 -18.14
N THR A 127 -23.06 5.40 -17.76
CA THR A 127 -21.85 5.45 -18.59
C THR A 127 -21.71 4.23 -19.50
N GLY A 128 -22.27 3.10 -19.12
CA GLY A 128 -22.00 1.81 -19.77
C GLY A 128 -20.64 1.22 -19.42
N GLU A 129 -19.86 1.88 -18.55
CA GLU A 129 -18.53 1.49 -18.14
C GLU A 129 -18.55 0.78 -16.79
N LYS A 130 -17.57 -0.10 -16.54
CA LYS A 130 -17.44 -0.76 -15.24
C LYS A 130 -16.91 0.20 -14.20
N ALA A 131 -17.53 0.27 -13.03
CA ALA A 131 -17.04 1.01 -11.89
C ALA A 131 -16.39 0.09 -10.85
N GLY A 132 -15.25 0.53 -10.30
CA GLY A 132 -14.64 -0.08 -9.14
C GLY A 132 -15.27 0.43 -7.85
N LEU A 133 -15.41 -0.44 -6.86
CA LEU A 133 -15.83 -0.09 -5.50
C LEU A 133 -14.86 -0.73 -4.51
N ILE A 134 -14.28 0.10 -3.64
CA ILE A 134 -13.49 -0.37 -2.50
C ILE A 134 -14.24 -0.01 -1.23
N GLY A 135 -14.65 -1.00 -0.47
CA GLY A 135 -15.51 -0.79 0.69
C GLY A 135 -15.26 -1.75 1.86
N THR A 136 -15.97 -1.51 2.95
CA THR A 136 -15.81 -2.31 4.17
C THR A 136 -16.29 -3.75 4.00
N ASN A 137 -17.31 -3.98 3.19
CA ASN A 137 -17.94 -5.29 3.04
C ASN A 137 -17.33 -6.11 1.90
N GLN A 138 -17.00 -5.44 0.81
CA GLN A 138 -16.48 -6.08 -0.41
C GLN A 138 -15.77 -5.07 -1.30
N ASP A 139 -14.86 -5.58 -2.10
CA ASP A 139 -14.22 -4.86 -3.18
C ASP A 139 -14.73 -5.43 -4.51
N LEU A 140 -15.16 -4.55 -5.43
CA LEU A 140 -15.81 -4.94 -6.69
C LEU A 140 -15.17 -4.25 -7.88
N ILE A 141 -15.15 -4.93 -9.03
CA ILE A 141 -14.95 -4.33 -10.35
C ILE A 141 -16.06 -4.86 -11.26
N GLY A 142 -17.02 -4.02 -11.62
CA GLY A 142 -18.25 -4.50 -12.24
C GLY A 142 -18.95 -5.52 -11.34
N ASP A 143 -19.20 -6.71 -11.84
CA ASP A 143 -19.79 -7.83 -11.09
C ASP A 143 -18.75 -8.73 -10.41
N MET A 144 -17.46 -8.48 -10.66
CA MET A 144 -16.38 -9.29 -10.09
C MET A 144 -16.13 -8.89 -8.63
N VAL A 145 -16.26 -9.86 -7.74
CA VAL A 145 -15.88 -9.71 -6.32
C VAL A 145 -14.40 -9.99 -6.16
N LEU A 146 -13.66 -9.03 -5.62
CA LEU A 146 -12.25 -9.20 -5.30
C LEU A 146 -12.09 -9.70 -3.87
N PRO A 147 -11.07 -10.54 -3.60
CA PRO A 147 -10.75 -10.94 -2.24
C PRO A 147 -10.29 -9.72 -1.44
N ALA A 148 -11.11 -9.27 -0.49
CA ALA A 148 -10.73 -8.19 0.41
C ALA A 148 -9.70 -8.71 1.42
N VAL A 149 -8.47 -8.22 1.35
CA VAL A 149 -7.46 -8.44 2.38
C VAL A 149 -7.76 -7.48 3.52
N ARG A 150 -8.51 -7.97 4.52
CA ARG A 150 -8.79 -7.18 5.74
C ARG A 150 -7.63 -7.34 6.70
N THR A 151 -7.07 -6.22 7.11
CA THR A 151 -6.10 -6.12 8.21
C THR A 151 -6.80 -5.93 9.54
#